data_634390e6a431f9fdc65f4c49b6e3b2a4
#
_entry.id   634390e6a431f9fdc65f4c49b6e3b2a4
#
_cell.length_a   1.000
_cell.length_b   1.000
_cell.length_c   1.000
_cell.angle_alpha   90.00
_cell.angle_beta   90.00
_cell.angle_gamma   90.00
#
_symmetry.space_group_name_H-M   'P 1'
#
loop_
_entity.id
_entity.type
_entity.pdbx_description
1 polymer ?
#
loop_
_entity_poly.entity_id
_entity_poly.type
_entity_poly.pdbx_seq_one_letter_code
_entity_poly.pdbx_strand_id
1 'polypeptide(L)'
;WRNFQLEYWRTFQLVSTVEEAIRKIPVNYSNKNNMLTGFYRETVQKGRRYINISEAIIDVYKTSYEDMTTTRDRVQVLKGRRLLSQKVSDTLGVKLAGGPTLSIYVDIVKNQDALLDMETLNYYDFFMEEPVQIDNRQQYVISFRPRVVLPYALYYGKLYIDRDKLSFTRAEFSLSMDNKVKAVQAILAKKPYGLRFKPQELSFLVTYKDMDGKTYLNYIRNRIRFKCDWKRKLFSTGYTVLSEMVATDRKENNVAIIPGKMAFHQKDAFYDKVDEYWSEDFWDSYNIIEPTESLENAVHKLKKQSR
;
A
#
# COMPACT_ATOMS: atom_id res chain seq x y z
N TRP A 1 23.05 -26.39 -24.00
CA TRP A 1 22.26 -27.35 -23.21
C TRP A 1 22.54 -27.23 -21.69
N ARG A 2 23.80 -27.23 -21.27
CA ARG A 2 24.21 -27.19 -19.85
C ARG A 2 23.80 -25.88 -19.17
N ASN A 3 23.93 -24.74 -19.82
CA ASN A 3 23.49 -23.44 -19.31
C ASN A 3 21.95 -23.33 -19.21
N PHE A 4 21.25 -23.87 -20.20
CA PHE A 4 19.79 -23.92 -20.20
C PHE A 4 19.20 -24.77 -19.05
N GLN A 5 19.85 -25.94 -18.79
CA GLN A 5 19.46 -26.77 -17.64
C GLN A 5 19.72 -26.07 -16.30
N LEU A 6 20.86 -25.37 -16.14
CA LEU A 6 21.21 -24.65 -14.94
C LEU A 6 20.23 -23.47 -14.67
N GLU A 7 19.84 -22.73 -15.70
CA GLU A 7 18.84 -21.66 -15.58
C GLU A 7 17.45 -22.22 -15.24
N TYR A 8 17.05 -23.33 -15.87
CA TYR A 8 15.80 -24.00 -15.56
C TYR A 8 15.74 -24.47 -14.10
N TRP A 9 16.80 -25.14 -13.61
CA TRP A 9 16.88 -25.57 -12.20
C TRP A 9 16.88 -24.41 -11.21
N ARG A 10 17.57 -23.32 -11.53
CA ARG A 10 17.55 -22.11 -10.69
C ARG A 10 16.16 -21.50 -10.63
N THR A 11 15.49 -21.33 -11.75
CA THR A 11 14.13 -20.79 -11.82
C THR A 11 13.15 -21.69 -11.06
N PHE A 12 13.26 -23.01 -11.21
CA PHE A 12 12.44 -23.98 -10.48
C PHE A 12 12.63 -23.88 -8.95
N GLN A 13 13.87 -23.77 -8.47
CA GLN A 13 14.16 -23.60 -7.05
C GLN A 13 13.61 -22.27 -6.50
N LEU A 14 13.60 -21.20 -7.30
CA LEU A 14 13.08 -19.90 -6.89
C LEU A 14 11.56 -19.89 -6.72
N VAL A 15 10.84 -20.45 -7.69
CA VAL A 15 9.40 -20.63 -7.61
C VAL A 15 9.06 -21.50 -6.40
N SER A 16 9.77 -22.59 -6.20
CA SER A 16 9.60 -23.49 -5.05
C SER A 16 9.83 -22.76 -3.71
N THR A 17 10.81 -21.84 -3.61
CA THR A 17 11.04 -21.05 -2.39
C THR A 17 9.88 -20.11 -2.10
N VAL A 18 9.35 -19.43 -3.11
CA VAL A 18 8.16 -18.55 -2.97
C VAL A 18 6.94 -19.37 -2.58
N GLU A 19 6.70 -20.51 -3.24
CA GLU A 19 5.60 -21.42 -2.92
C GLU A 19 5.70 -21.96 -1.49
N GLU A 20 6.89 -22.31 -1.03
CA GLU A 20 7.09 -22.81 0.33
C GLU A 20 6.83 -21.69 1.35
N ALA A 21 7.28 -20.47 1.09
CA ALA A 21 6.96 -19.31 1.92
C ALA A 21 5.45 -19.06 2.00
N ILE A 22 4.71 -19.21 0.89
CA ILE A 22 3.24 -19.11 0.88
C ILE A 22 2.62 -20.22 1.74
N ARG A 23 3.06 -21.47 1.61
CA ARG A 23 2.57 -22.60 2.45
C ARG A 23 2.86 -22.40 3.94
N LYS A 24 3.90 -21.62 4.28
CA LYS A 24 4.26 -21.29 5.68
C LYS A 24 3.47 -20.12 6.26
N ILE A 25 2.62 -19.44 5.49
CA ILE A 25 1.81 -18.33 6.00
C ILE A 25 0.97 -18.72 7.23
N PRO A 26 0.22 -19.83 7.25
CA PRO A 26 -0.57 -20.23 8.43
C PRO A 26 0.27 -20.47 9.68
N VAL A 27 1.53 -20.88 9.51
CA VAL A 27 2.46 -21.13 10.62
C VAL A 27 3.11 -19.84 11.11
N ASN A 28 3.55 -18.98 10.20
CA ASN A 28 4.36 -17.82 10.51
C ASN A 28 3.53 -16.59 10.93
N TYR A 29 2.29 -16.48 10.46
CA TYR A 29 1.44 -15.32 10.74
C TYR A 29 0.35 -15.64 11.76
N SER A 30 -0.39 -14.60 12.19
CA SER A 30 -1.42 -14.79 13.21
C SER A 30 -2.53 -15.73 12.73
N ASN A 31 -2.85 -16.74 13.52
CA ASN A 31 -3.97 -17.65 13.32
C ASN A 31 -5.24 -17.21 14.07
N LYS A 32 -5.26 -15.98 14.61
CA LYS A 32 -6.39 -15.39 15.32
C LYS A 32 -6.89 -14.16 14.57
N ASN A 33 -8.16 -13.84 14.80
CA ASN A 33 -8.66 -12.51 14.42
C ASN A 33 -7.91 -11.47 15.24
N ASN A 34 -7.53 -10.37 14.59
CA ASN A 34 -6.76 -9.33 15.23
C ASN A 34 -7.23 -7.94 14.84
N MET A 35 -6.94 -6.97 15.71
CA MET A 35 -7.14 -5.56 15.48
C MET A 35 -5.79 -4.86 15.49
N LEU A 36 -5.45 -4.21 14.40
CA LEU A 36 -4.30 -3.31 14.32
C LEU A 36 -4.79 -1.89 14.50
N THR A 37 -4.22 -1.16 15.45
CA THR A 37 -4.36 0.30 15.48
C THR A 37 -3.18 0.91 14.74
N GLY A 38 -3.42 1.87 13.87
CA GLY A 38 -2.37 2.45 13.04
C GLY A 38 -2.53 3.95 12.85
N PHE A 39 -1.40 4.61 12.60
CA PHE A 39 -1.35 5.97 12.09
C PHE A 39 -1.34 5.92 10.55
N TYR A 40 -2.23 6.67 9.94
CA TYR A 40 -2.34 6.80 8.49
C TYR A 40 -2.10 8.26 8.06
N ARG A 41 -1.30 8.45 7.01
CA ARG A 41 -1.06 9.76 6.39
C ARG A 41 -1.21 9.66 4.89
N GLU A 42 -1.90 10.63 4.31
CA GLU A 42 -1.99 10.82 2.86
C GLU A 42 -1.58 12.25 2.52
N THR A 43 -0.67 12.40 1.59
CA THR A 43 -0.22 13.69 1.10
C THR A 43 -0.45 13.80 -0.40
N VAL A 44 -0.87 14.96 -0.86
CA VAL A 44 -1.02 15.28 -2.28
C VAL A 44 -0.11 16.44 -2.64
N GLN A 45 0.76 16.22 -3.62
CA GLN A 45 1.59 17.25 -4.21
C GLN A 45 1.13 17.57 -5.62
N LYS A 46 1.14 18.88 -5.95
CA LYS A 46 1.02 19.41 -7.30
C LYS A 46 2.37 19.96 -7.72
N GLY A 47 3.03 19.26 -8.65
CA GLY A 47 4.45 19.49 -8.90
C GLY A 47 5.29 19.17 -7.65
N ARG A 48 5.98 20.18 -7.10
CA ARG A 48 6.79 20.05 -5.87
C ARG A 48 6.10 20.61 -4.62
N ARG A 49 4.86 21.10 -4.73
CA ARG A 49 4.16 21.78 -3.64
C ARG A 49 3.08 20.89 -3.06
N TYR A 50 3.08 20.73 -1.73
CA TYR A 50 1.99 20.06 -1.02
C TYR A 50 0.72 20.92 -1.09
N ILE A 51 -0.38 20.30 -1.46
CA ILE A 51 -1.71 20.92 -1.56
C ILE A 51 -2.71 20.31 -0.60
N ASN A 52 -2.46 19.10 -0.13
CA ASN A 52 -3.24 18.42 0.90
C ASN A 52 -2.33 17.53 1.75
N ILE A 53 -2.55 17.54 3.06
CA ILE A 53 -2.00 16.62 4.04
C ILE A 53 -3.16 16.17 4.91
N SER A 54 -3.50 14.89 4.86
CA SER A 54 -4.58 14.28 5.64
C SER A 54 -3.99 13.18 6.50
N GLU A 55 -4.36 13.14 7.78
CA GLU A 55 -3.85 12.17 8.75
C GLU A 55 -5.01 11.57 9.53
N ALA A 56 -4.87 10.32 9.96
CA ALA A 56 -5.86 9.63 10.77
C ALA A 56 -5.22 8.61 11.72
N ILE A 57 -5.96 8.32 12.79
CA ILE A 57 -5.82 7.07 13.53
C ILE A 57 -6.89 6.13 13.02
N ILE A 58 -6.49 4.92 12.68
CA ILE A 58 -7.37 3.90 12.12
C ILE A 58 -7.26 2.61 12.93
N ASP A 59 -8.38 1.90 13.01
CA ASP A 59 -8.41 0.50 13.41
C ASP A 59 -8.64 -0.38 12.19
N VAL A 60 -7.87 -1.46 12.09
CA VAL A 60 -7.95 -2.44 11.01
C VAL A 60 -8.26 -3.80 11.61
N TYR A 61 -9.51 -4.24 11.48
CA TYR A 61 -9.91 -5.60 11.82
C TYR A 61 -9.48 -6.55 10.72
N LYS A 62 -8.77 -7.59 11.09
CA LYS A 62 -8.35 -8.68 10.19
C LYS A 62 -8.78 -10.03 10.75
N THR A 63 -9.32 -10.88 9.89
CA THR A 63 -9.48 -12.31 10.21
C THR A 63 -8.12 -12.99 10.25
N SER A 64 -8.08 -14.23 10.80
CA SER A 64 -6.88 -15.08 10.79
C SER A 64 -6.21 -15.10 9.41
N TYR A 65 -4.89 -15.17 9.38
CA TYR A 65 -4.13 -15.37 8.13
C TYR A 65 -4.28 -16.79 7.55
N GLU A 66 -4.89 -17.72 8.28
CA GLU A 66 -5.34 -19.01 7.73
C GLU A 66 -6.55 -18.84 6.80
N ASP A 67 -7.40 -17.83 7.05
CA ASP A 67 -8.47 -17.41 6.16
C ASP A 67 -7.90 -16.44 5.11
N MET A 68 -7.57 -16.95 3.94
CA MET A 68 -6.91 -16.21 2.85
C MET A 68 -7.82 -15.18 2.16
N THR A 69 -9.02 -14.91 2.69
CA THR A 69 -9.92 -13.91 2.15
C THR A 69 -9.91 -12.63 2.98
N THR A 70 -10.15 -11.50 2.33
CA THR A 70 -10.29 -10.19 2.97
C THR A 70 -11.73 -9.72 3.07
N THR A 71 -12.69 -10.59 2.77
CA THR A 71 -14.12 -10.23 2.67
C THR A 71 -14.71 -9.72 3.98
N ARG A 72 -14.18 -10.17 5.12
CA ARG A 72 -14.59 -9.74 6.47
C ARG A 72 -13.64 -8.71 7.10
N ASP A 73 -12.52 -8.43 6.46
CA ASP A 73 -11.58 -7.41 6.94
C ASP A 73 -12.22 -6.03 6.79
N ARG A 74 -12.02 -5.15 7.78
CA ARG A 74 -12.63 -3.83 7.85
C ARG A 74 -11.64 -2.81 8.38
N VAL A 75 -11.74 -1.58 7.89
CA VAL A 75 -11.02 -0.43 8.41
C VAL A 75 -12.01 0.58 8.93
N GLN A 76 -11.75 1.12 10.11
CA GLN A 76 -12.48 2.22 10.70
C GLN A 76 -11.53 3.39 10.93
N VAL A 77 -11.94 4.59 10.54
CA VAL A 77 -11.27 5.83 10.92
C VAL A 77 -11.80 6.27 12.27
N LEU A 78 -10.92 6.36 13.25
CA LEU A 78 -11.28 6.77 14.62
C LEU A 78 -11.24 8.29 14.76
N LYS A 79 -10.19 8.91 14.22
CA LYS A 79 -9.93 10.35 14.27
C LYS A 79 -9.15 10.77 13.05
N GLY A 80 -9.39 12.00 12.58
CA GLY A 80 -8.70 12.54 11.42
C GLY A 80 -8.46 14.03 11.48
N ARG A 81 -7.45 14.51 10.76
CA ARG A 81 -7.20 15.93 10.52
C ARG A 81 -6.74 16.18 9.10
N ARG A 82 -6.95 17.39 8.63
CA ARG A 82 -6.55 17.81 7.29
C ARG A 82 -5.97 19.22 7.26
N LEU A 83 -4.94 19.39 6.46
CA LEU A 83 -4.41 20.69 6.08
C LEU A 83 -4.52 20.85 4.56
N LEU A 84 -5.25 21.85 4.11
CA LEU A 84 -5.50 22.14 2.70
C LEU A 84 -4.86 23.45 2.26
N SER A 85 -4.41 23.49 1.02
CA SER A 85 -4.13 24.76 0.34
C SER A 85 -5.44 25.51 0.07
N GLN A 86 -5.49 26.78 0.45
CA GLN A 86 -6.67 27.65 0.20
C GLN A 86 -6.79 28.12 -1.26
N LYS A 87 -5.81 27.80 -2.11
CA LYS A 87 -5.87 28.19 -3.52
C LYS A 87 -6.85 27.32 -4.28
N VAL A 88 -7.90 27.93 -4.85
CA VAL A 88 -8.90 27.23 -5.68
C VAL A 88 -8.26 26.41 -6.81
N SER A 89 -7.10 26.86 -7.33
CA SER A 89 -6.35 26.13 -8.36
C SER A 89 -5.66 24.84 -7.86
N ASP A 90 -5.64 24.58 -6.56
CA ASP A 90 -4.93 23.48 -5.93
C ASP A 90 -5.87 22.29 -5.61
N THR A 91 -7.00 22.21 -6.26
CA THR A 91 -7.93 21.09 -6.09
C THR A 91 -7.46 19.87 -6.88
N LEU A 92 -7.46 18.70 -6.24
CA LEU A 92 -7.28 17.42 -6.91
C LEU A 92 -8.61 17.03 -7.59
N GLY A 93 -8.65 17.16 -8.92
CA GLY A 93 -9.88 16.94 -9.69
C GLY A 93 -10.22 15.46 -9.96
N VAL A 94 -9.47 14.49 -9.42
CA VAL A 94 -9.67 13.05 -9.66
C VAL A 94 -9.82 12.30 -8.33
N LYS A 95 -10.58 11.19 -8.35
CA LYS A 95 -10.63 10.25 -7.23
C LYS A 95 -9.79 9.03 -7.56
N LEU A 96 -8.88 8.69 -6.66
CA LEU A 96 -8.00 7.53 -6.76
C LEU A 96 -8.56 6.40 -5.90
N ALA A 97 -8.30 5.17 -6.31
CA ALA A 97 -8.57 4.00 -5.47
C ALA A 97 -7.56 3.93 -4.31
N GLY A 98 -8.00 3.52 -3.13
CA GLY A 98 -7.13 3.32 -1.97
C GLY A 98 -7.62 3.99 -0.69
N GLY A 99 -6.81 4.88 -0.12
CA GLY A 99 -7.05 5.45 1.20
C GLY A 99 -6.74 4.45 2.33
N PRO A 100 -7.35 4.56 3.52
CA PRO A 100 -7.09 3.66 4.66
C PRO A 100 -7.31 2.17 4.36
N THR A 101 -8.14 1.81 3.35
CA THR A 101 -8.39 0.42 2.95
C THR A 101 -7.17 -0.26 2.31
N LEU A 102 -6.12 0.49 1.97
CA LEU A 102 -4.82 -0.07 1.56
C LEU A 102 -4.26 -1.05 2.60
N SER A 103 -4.54 -0.84 3.88
CA SER A 103 -4.16 -1.75 4.97
C SER A 103 -4.74 -3.17 4.85
N ILE A 104 -5.79 -3.33 4.05
CA ILE A 104 -6.39 -4.63 3.71
C ILE A 104 -5.85 -5.12 2.37
N TYR A 105 -5.99 -4.31 1.32
CA TYR A 105 -5.76 -4.76 -0.07
C TYR A 105 -4.29 -4.92 -0.43
N VAL A 106 -3.38 -4.19 0.23
CA VAL A 106 -1.94 -4.22 -0.04
C VAL A 106 -1.19 -5.18 0.90
N ASP A 107 -1.84 -5.73 1.91
CA ASP A 107 -1.31 -6.82 2.70
C ASP A 107 -1.28 -8.10 1.85
N ILE A 108 -0.21 -8.27 1.07
CA ILE A 108 -0.08 -9.36 0.09
C ILE A 108 -0.11 -10.75 0.72
N VAL A 109 0.24 -10.88 1.99
CA VAL A 109 0.23 -12.16 2.70
C VAL A 109 -1.18 -12.57 3.06
N LYS A 110 -2.04 -11.61 3.42
CA LYS A 110 -3.46 -11.84 3.71
C LYS A 110 -4.29 -11.84 2.44
N ASN A 111 -4.03 -10.90 1.54
CA ASN A 111 -4.69 -10.75 0.25
C ASN A 111 -3.84 -11.37 -0.86
N GLN A 112 -3.82 -12.69 -0.92
CA GLN A 112 -2.96 -13.41 -1.86
C GLN A 112 -3.32 -13.15 -3.32
N ASP A 113 -4.58 -12.87 -3.64
CA ASP A 113 -5.03 -12.48 -4.99
C ASP A 113 -4.28 -11.26 -5.54
N ALA A 114 -3.70 -10.44 -4.67
CA ALA A 114 -2.94 -9.28 -5.11
C ALA A 114 -1.61 -9.67 -5.79
N LEU A 115 -0.90 -10.70 -5.29
CA LEU A 115 0.43 -11.07 -5.78
C LEU A 115 0.85 -12.52 -5.52
N LEU A 116 0.42 -13.14 -4.43
CA LEU A 116 0.92 -14.43 -3.93
C LEU A 116 -0.06 -15.59 -4.15
N ASP A 117 -0.99 -15.47 -5.11
CA ASP A 117 -1.85 -16.57 -5.51
C ASP A 117 -1.03 -17.66 -6.22
N MET A 118 -1.04 -18.86 -5.64
CA MET A 118 -0.30 -20.04 -6.15
C MET A 118 -0.61 -20.36 -7.62
N GLU A 119 -1.85 -20.14 -8.07
CA GLU A 119 -2.26 -20.45 -9.44
C GLU A 119 -1.70 -19.45 -10.46
N THR A 120 -1.38 -18.24 -10.00
CA THR A 120 -0.91 -17.15 -10.88
C THR A 120 0.58 -16.88 -10.78
N LEU A 121 1.34 -17.59 -9.93
CA LEU A 121 2.80 -17.45 -9.86
C LEU A 121 3.49 -17.70 -11.20
N ASN A 122 2.93 -18.58 -12.04
CA ASN A 122 3.44 -18.86 -13.39
C ASN A 122 3.28 -17.70 -14.39
N TYR A 123 2.59 -16.61 -14.00
CA TYR A 123 2.51 -15.38 -14.80
C TYR A 123 3.76 -14.53 -14.67
N TYR A 124 4.70 -14.92 -13.80
CA TYR A 124 5.92 -14.17 -13.48
C TYR A 124 7.19 -14.98 -13.74
N ASP A 125 8.25 -14.29 -14.16
CA ASP A 125 9.62 -14.77 -14.06
C ASP A 125 10.20 -14.31 -12.72
N PHE A 126 10.90 -15.21 -12.02
CA PHE A 126 11.56 -14.95 -10.75
C PHE A 126 13.07 -15.01 -10.88
N PHE A 127 13.78 -14.13 -10.17
CA PHE A 127 15.24 -14.03 -10.19
C PHE A 127 15.77 -13.86 -8.76
N MET A 128 16.83 -14.61 -8.41
CA MET A 128 17.53 -14.41 -7.14
C MET A 128 18.41 -13.18 -7.23
N GLU A 129 18.26 -12.30 -6.25
CA GLU A 129 19.12 -11.14 -6.05
C GLU A 129 20.13 -11.41 -4.94
N GLU A 130 21.06 -10.49 -4.72
CA GLU A 130 21.98 -10.55 -3.59
C GLU A 130 21.19 -10.57 -2.27
N PRO A 131 21.51 -11.50 -1.35
CA PRO A 131 20.83 -11.56 -0.05
C PRO A 131 21.13 -10.31 0.77
N VAL A 132 20.18 -9.91 1.59
CA VAL A 132 20.32 -8.77 2.50
C VAL A 132 20.03 -9.20 3.94
N GLN A 133 20.46 -8.37 4.89
CA GLN A 133 20.14 -8.55 6.30
C GLN A 133 19.10 -7.51 6.72
N ILE A 134 17.99 -7.98 7.31
CA ILE A 134 16.94 -7.14 7.89
C ILE A 134 16.74 -7.60 9.34
N ASP A 135 16.81 -6.68 10.29
CA ASP A 135 16.68 -6.97 11.74
C ASP A 135 17.55 -8.16 12.20
N ASN A 136 18.83 -8.17 11.77
CA ASN A 136 19.81 -9.21 12.05
C ASN A 136 19.48 -10.62 11.49
N ARG A 137 18.53 -10.71 10.54
CA ARG A 137 18.16 -11.95 9.87
C ARG A 137 18.47 -11.91 8.39
N GLN A 138 19.06 -12.99 7.88
CA GLN A 138 19.34 -13.14 6.45
C GLN A 138 18.04 -13.30 5.66
N GLN A 139 17.93 -12.58 4.55
CA GLN A 139 16.78 -12.62 3.67
C GLN A 139 17.17 -13.16 2.29
N TYR A 140 16.34 -14.03 1.73
CA TYR A 140 16.30 -14.20 0.29
C TYR A 140 15.65 -12.96 -0.32
N VAL A 141 16.26 -12.43 -1.36
CA VAL A 141 15.67 -11.34 -2.15
C VAL A 141 15.36 -11.90 -3.53
N ILE A 142 14.08 -11.98 -3.87
CA ILE A 142 13.59 -12.55 -5.10
C ILE A 142 12.88 -11.45 -5.88
N SER A 143 13.47 -11.03 -7.01
CA SER A 143 12.81 -10.12 -7.93
C SER A 143 11.86 -10.89 -8.84
N PHE A 144 10.79 -10.25 -9.26
CA PHE A 144 9.80 -10.82 -10.17
C PHE A 144 9.32 -9.80 -11.20
N ARG A 145 8.97 -10.29 -12.38
CA ARG A 145 8.40 -9.47 -13.46
C ARG A 145 7.36 -10.26 -14.26
N PRO A 146 6.39 -9.58 -14.88
CA PRO A 146 5.40 -10.24 -15.74
C PRO A 146 6.06 -11.00 -16.90
N ARG A 147 5.62 -12.21 -17.11
CA ARG A 147 5.98 -13.07 -18.23
C ARG A 147 4.87 -13.17 -19.28
N VAL A 148 3.64 -12.87 -18.89
CA VAL A 148 2.44 -12.96 -19.71
C VAL A 148 1.75 -11.61 -19.86
N VAL A 149 0.91 -11.49 -20.88
CA VAL A 149 0.06 -10.31 -21.09
C VAL A 149 -1.38 -10.70 -20.79
N LEU A 150 -2.00 -10.05 -19.80
CA LEU A 150 -3.38 -10.28 -19.36
C LEU A 150 -4.27 -9.07 -19.67
N PRO A 151 -5.60 -9.18 -19.57
CA PRO A 151 -6.54 -8.05 -19.74
C PRO A 151 -6.34 -6.91 -18.72
N TYR A 152 -5.68 -7.18 -17.60
CA TYR A 152 -5.31 -6.20 -16.56
C TYR A 152 -3.80 -6.03 -16.46
N ALA A 153 -3.34 -4.99 -15.77
CA ALA A 153 -1.92 -4.76 -15.54
C ALA A 153 -1.40 -5.64 -14.40
N LEU A 154 -0.22 -6.22 -14.61
CA LEU A 154 0.51 -7.01 -13.61
C LEU A 154 1.55 -6.16 -12.88
N TYR A 155 2.04 -6.67 -11.77
CA TYR A 155 3.08 -6.04 -10.96
C TYR A 155 4.47 -6.60 -11.31
N TYR A 156 5.50 -5.84 -10.98
CA TYR A 156 6.91 -6.26 -10.93
C TYR A 156 7.54 -5.72 -9.66
N GLY A 157 8.58 -6.38 -9.16
CA GLY A 157 9.18 -5.93 -7.91
C GLY A 157 10.09 -6.94 -7.24
N LYS A 158 10.16 -6.88 -5.91
CA LYS A 158 11.00 -7.74 -5.07
C LYS A 158 10.23 -8.23 -3.85
N LEU A 159 10.43 -9.50 -3.52
CA LEU A 159 9.99 -10.16 -2.30
C LEU A 159 11.21 -10.42 -1.42
N TYR A 160 11.08 -10.17 -0.14
CA TYR A 160 12.09 -10.44 0.88
C TYR A 160 11.55 -11.52 1.81
N ILE A 161 12.26 -12.64 1.89
CA ILE A 161 11.83 -13.84 2.60
C ILE A 161 12.91 -14.20 3.63
N ASP A 162 12.53 -14.25 4.90
CA ASP A 162 13.40 -14.72 5.99
C ASP A 162 13.89 -16.14 5.68
N ARG A 163 15.22 -16.38 5.74
CA ARG A 163 15.81 -17.66 5.35
C ARG A 163 15.46 -18.79 6.28
N ASP A 164 15.28 -18.51 7.57
CA ASP A 164 15.07 -19.52 8.59
C ASP A 164 13.59 -19.89 8.73
N LYS A 165 12.71 -18.87 8.75
CA LYS A 165 11.28 -19.06 8.91
C LYS A 165 10.51 -19.22 7.61
N LEU A 166 11.09 -18.78 6.48
CA LEU A 166 10.39 -18.64 5.19
C LEU A 166 9.14 -17.76 5.31
N SER A 167 9.24 -16.67 6.09
CA SER A 167 8.19 -15.65 6.18
C SER A 167 8.52 -14.47 5.30
N PHE A 168 7.51 -13.89 4.65
CA PHE A 168 7.66 -12.62 3.95
C PHE A 168 7.88 -11.50 4.97
N THR A 169 8.99 -10.79 4.87
CA THR A 169 9.33 -9.68 5.76
C THR A 169 9.13 -8.32 5.12
N ARG A 170 9.23 -8.28 3.77
CA ARG A 170 9.08 -7.08 2.97
C ARG A 170 8.67 -7.42 1.55
N ALA A 171 7.89 -6.55 0.94
CA ALA A 171 7.61 -6.58 -0.49
C ALA A 171 7.68 -5.16 -1.06
N GLU A 172 8.34 -5.01 -2.19
CA GLU A 172 8.40 -3.78 -2.98
C GLU A 172 7.91 -4.10 -4.37
N PHE A 173 6.82 -3.48 -4.80
CA PHE A 173 6.27 -3.79 -6.11
C PHE A 173 5.59 -2.58 -6.76
N SER A 174 5.58 -2.60 -8.07
CA SER A 174 5.02 -1.53 -8.89
C SER A 174 4.16 -2.11 -9.99
N LEU A 175 3.09 -1.39 -10.33
CA LEU A 175 2.22 -1.76 -11.45
C LEU A 175 2.95 -1.51 -12.77
N SER A 176 2.90 -2.46 -13.71
CA SER A 176 3.40 -2.23 -15.07
C SER A 176 2.65 -1.09 -15.74
N MET A 177 3.41 -0.17 -16.33
CA MET A 177 2.89 0.97 -17.08
C MET A 177 2.98 0.75 -18.61
N ASP A 178 3.25 -0.46 -19.05
CA ASP A 178 3.39 -0.80 -20.49
C ASP A 178 2.09 -0.55 -21.25
N ASN A 179 0.96 -0.83 -20.61
CA ASN A 179 -0.36 -0.51 -21.12
C ASN A 179 -1.05 0.54 -20.25
N LYS A 180 -1.11 1.78 -20.76
CA LYS A 180 -1.69 2.91 -20.03
C LYS A 180 -3.18 2.76 -19.72
N VAL A 181 -3.95 2.08 -20.57
CA VAL A 181 -5.39 1.86 -20.35
C VAL A 181 -5.59 0.97 -19.13
N LYS A 182 -4.86 -0.15 -19.04
CA LYS A 182 -4.90 -1.07 -17.90
C LYS A 182 -4.43 -0.38 -16.61
N ALA A 183 -3.38 0.43 -16.69
CA ALA A 183 -2.90 1.20 -15.54
C ALA A 183 -3.92 2.23 -15.05
N VAL A 184 -4.63 2.91 -15.97
CA VAL A 184 -5.72 3.84 -15.61
C VAL A 184 -6.84 3.10 -14.88
N GLN A 185 -7.25 1.92 -15.35
CA GLN A 185 -8.30 1.11 -14.72
C GLN A 185 -7.95 0.70 -13.29
N ALA A 186 -6.68 0.41 -13.02
CA ALA A 186 -6.22 0.02 -11.70
C ALA A 186 -6.13 1.20 -10.69
N ILE A 187 -5.87 2.42 -11.18
CA ILE A 187 -5.55 3.58 -10.32
C ILE A 187 -6.75 4.51 -10.13
N LEU A 188 -7.52 4.73 -11.20
CA LEU A 188 -8.49 5.80 -11.27
C LEU A 188 -9.90 5.32 -10.94
N ALA A 189 -10.46 5.82 -9.82
CA ALA A 189 -11.84 5.55 -9.46
C ALA A 189 -12.83 6.49 -10.18
N LYS A 190 -12.51 7.79 -10.29
CA LYS A 190 -13.37 8.78 -10.95
C LYS A 190 -12.58 9.97 -11.47
N LYS A 191 -13.01 10.53 -12.59
CA LYS A 191 -12.48 11.78 -13.13
C LYS A 191 -13.58 12.64 -13.78
N PRO A 192 -13.40 13.97 -13.85
CA PRO A 192 -14.31 14.87 -14.59
C PRO A 192 -14.27 14.61 -16.09
N TYR A 193 -15.37 14.95 -16.75
CA TYR A 193 -15.41 14.98 -18.21
C TYR A 193 -14.39 15.99 -18.77
N GLY A 194 -13.71 15.60 -19.85
CA GLY A 194 -12.71 16.46 -20.50
C GLY A 194 -11.32 16.47 -19.84
N LEU A 195 -11.13 15.77 -18.71
CA LEU A 195 -9.82 15.53 -18.10
C LEU A 195 -9.18 14.28 -18.72
N ARG A 196 -7.93 14.39 -19.16
CA ARG A 196 -7.08 13.23 -19.52
C ARG A 196 -6.19 12.91 -18.34
N PHE A 197 -6.33 11.69 -17.81
CA PHE A 197 -5.49 11.14 -16.75
C PHE A 197 -4.38 10.29 -17.38
N LYS A 198 -3.14 10.59 -17.05
CA LYS A 198 -1.94 9.89 -17.54
C LYS A 198 -1.17 9.31 -16.38
N PRO A 199 -1.33 8.01 -16.07
CA PRO A 199 -0.58 7.35 -15.00
C PRO A 199 0.90 7.28 -15.36
N GLN A 200 1.75 7.46 -14.35
CA GLN A 200 3.21 7.39 -14.47
C GLN A 200 3.80 6.34 -13.54
N GLU A 201 3.23 6.17 -12.35
CA GLU A 201 3.70 5.24 -11.32
C GLU A 201 2.54 4.85 -10.40
N LEU A 202 2.49 3.58 -10.03
CA LEU A 202 1.81 3.06 -8.86
C LEU A 202 2.76 2.07 -8.21
N SER A 203 3.28 2.40 -7.04
CA SER A 203 4.25 1.58 -6.33
C SER A 203 3.88 1.40 -4.88
N PHE A 204 4.24 0.24 -4.33
CA PHE A 204 3.97 -0.18 -2.97
C PHE A 204 5.24 -0.65 -2.27
N LEU A 205 5.31 -0.37 -0.98
CA LEU A 205 6.21 -1.00 -0.03
C LEU A 205 5.38 -1.51 1.12
N VAL A 206 5.50 -2.79 1.43
CA VAL A 206 4.87 -3.44 2.58
C VAL A 206 5.94 -4.08 3.42
N THR A 207 5.90 -3.88 4.72
CA THR A 207 6.80 -4.57 5.66
C THR A 207 6.02 -5.30 6.73
N TYR A 208 6.60 -6.38 7.20
CA TYR A 208 6.07 -7.20 8.27
C TYR A 208 7.10 -7.30 9.39
N LYS A 209 6.64 -7.41 10.61
CA LYS A 209 7.48 -7.51 11.80
C LYS A 209 7.13 -8.76 12.61
N ASP A 210 8.18 -9.44 13.07
CA ASP A 210 8.04 -10.56 14.00
C ASP A 210 7.80 -10.03 15.41
N MET A 211 6.77 -10.54 16.05
CA MET A 211 6.42 -10.25 17.45
C MET A 211 5.92 -11.54 18.10
N ASP A 212 6.56 -11.95 19.21
CA ASP A 212 6.20 -13.15 19.96
C ASP A 212 6.10 -14.43 19.11
N GLY A 213 6.99 -14.56 18.12
CA GLY A 213 7.09 -15.73 17.24
C GLY A 213 6.13 -15.74 16.06
N LYS A 214 5.25 -14.74 15.93
CA LYS A 214 4.36 -14.54 14.79
C LYS A 214 4.71 -13.26 14.04
N THR A 215 4.43 -13.25 12.76
CA THR A 215 4.70 -12.12 11.85
C THR A 215 3.41 -11.33 11.60
N TYR A 216 3.49 -10.01 11.60
CA TYR A 216 2.35 -9.10 11.44
C TYR A 216 2.65 -7.97 10.49
N LEU A 217 1.62 -7.45 9.84
CA LEU A 217 1.70 -6.23 9.07
C LEU A 217 2.23 -5.08 9.94
N ASN A 218 3.29 -4.41 9.48
CA ASN A 218 3.95 -3.33 10.20
C ASN A 218 3.79 -1.97 9.53
N TYR A 219 4.11 -1.90 8.24
CA TYR A 219 4.10 -0.64 7.50
C TYR A 219 3.68 -0.84 6.05
N ILE A 220 2.92 0.13 5.53
CA ILE A 220 2.56 0.23 4.12
C ILE A 220 2.89 1.63 3.63
N ARG A 221 3.49 1.71 2.43
CA ARG A 221 3.61 2.93 1.65
C ARG A 221 3.11 2.71 0.24
N ASN A 222 2.22 3.58 -0.21
CA ASN A 222 1.74 3.63 -1.58
C ASN A 222 2.10 4.97 -2.21
N ARG A 223 2.67 4.95 -3.41
CA ARG A 223 2.95 6.15 -4.19
C ARG A 223 2.26 6.07 -5.53
N ILE A 224 1.50 7.10 -5.86
CA ILE A 224 0.86 7.27 -7.16
C ILE A 224 1.38 8.55 -7.80
N ARG A 225 1.92 8.46 -9.02
CA ARG A 225 2.31 9.62 -9.83
C ARG A 225 1.53 9.61 -11.12
N PHE A 226 1.01 10.78 -11.48
CA PHE A 226 0.23 10.94 -12.71
C PHE A 226 0.25 12.39 -13.20
N LYS A 227 -0.14 12.59 -14.46
CA LYS A 227 -0.39 13.91 -15.03
C LYS A 227 -1.86 14.05 -15.39
N CYS A 228 -2.37 15.25 -15.25
CA CYS A 228 -3.71 15.65 -15.69
C CYS A 228 -3.61 16.70 -16.78
N ASP A 229 -4.26 16.44 -17.91
CA ASP A 229 -4.40 17.40 -19.02
C ASP A 229 -5.86 17.80 -19.15
N TRP A 230 -6.13 19.09 -19.08
CA TRP A 230 -7.44 19.64 -19.41
C TRP A 230 -7.50 20.02 -20.87
N LYS A 231 -8.58 19.69 -21.59
CA LYS A 231 -8.75 20.00 -23.01
C LYS A 231 -8.51 21.49 -23.39
N ARG A 232 -8.66 22.40 -22.40
CA ARG A 232 -8.52 23.85 -22.58
C ARG A 232 -7.24 24.43 -21.99
N LYS A 233 -6.32 23.62 -21.45
CA LYS A 233 -5.03 24.07 -20.89
C LYS A 233 -3.88 23.60 -21.77
N LEU A 234 -2.93 24.50 -22.03
CA LEU A 234 -1.75 24.21 -22.85
C LEU A 234 -0.75 23.26 -22.18
N PHE A 235 -0.75 23.20 -20.84
CA PHE A 235 0.23 22.41 -20.09
C PHE A 235 -0.45 21.37 -19.20
N SER A 236 0.19 20.19 -19.12
CA SER A 236 -0.20 19.15 -18.18
C SER A 236 0.29 19.46 -16.77
N THR A 237 -0.52 19.10 -15.78
CA THR A 237 -0.17 19.24 -14.37
C THR A 237 0.19 17.89 -13.78
N GLY A 238 1.39 17.79 -13.17
CA GLY A 238 1.84 16.60 -12.47
C GLY A 238 1.37 16.57 -11.01
N TYR A 239 0.96 15.40 -10.56
CA TYR A 239 0.56 15.12 -9.19
C TYR A 239 1.31 13.91 -8.64
N THR A 240 1.60 13.95 -7.34
CA THR A 240 2.09 12.82 -6.56
C THR A 240 1.19 12.66 -5.35
N VAL A 241 0.64 11.48 -5.15
CA VAL A 241 -0.07 11.09 -3.93
C VAL A 241 0.79 10.05 -3.23
N LEU A 242 1.07 10.29 -1.96
CA LEU A 242 1.80 9.37 -1.09
C LEU A 242 0.89 9.05 0.09
N SER A 243 0.60 7.77 0.28
CA SER A 243 -0.15 7.26 1.42
C SER A 243 0.75 6.33 2.23
N GLU A 244 0.75 6.49 3.55
CA GLU A 244 1.55 5.72 4.49
C GLU A 244 0.68 5.26 5.66
N MET A 245 0.89 4.04 6.10
CA MET A 245 0.29 3.49 7.31
C MET A 245 1.36 2.77 8.11
N VAL A 246 1.44 3.05 9.41
CA VAL A 246 2.27 2.31 10.36
C VAL A 246 1.39 1.73 11.46
N ALA A 247 1.51 0.44 11.73
CA ALA A 247 0.85 -0.21 12.86
C ALA A 247 1.52 0.23 14.17
N THR A 248 0.73 0.73 15.12
CA THR A 248 1.19 1.25 16.41
C THR A 248 0.83 0.37 17.58
N ASP A 249 -0.26 -0.37 17.47
CA ASP A 249 -0.73 -1.32 18.46
C ASP A 249 -1.45 -2.50 17.79
N ARG A 250 -1.56 -3.60 18.53
CA ARG A 250 -2.21 -4.83 18.09
C ARG A 250 -2.88 -5.56 19.23
N LYS A 251 -4.09 -6.05 18.96
CA LYS A 251 -4.87 -6.88 19.88
C LYS A 251 -5.36 -8.12 19.18
N GLU A 252 -5.30 -9.28 19.85
CA GLU A 252 -5.83 -10.56 19.36
C GLU A 252 -6.91 -11.16 20.26
N ASN A 253 -6.97 -10.76 21.52
CA ASN A 253 -7.96 -11.26 22.46
C ASN A 253 -9.18 -10.33 22.48
N ASN A 254 -10.38 -10.94 22.50
CA ASN A 254 -11.66 -10.22 22.56
C ASN A 254 -11.85 -9.16 21.44
N VAL A 255 -11.40 -9.50 20.24
CA VAL A 255 -11.48 -8.60 19.08
C VAL A 255 -12.84 -8.75 18.43
N ALA A 256 -13.62 -7.68 18.42
CA ALA A 256 -14.90 -7.61 17.74
C ALA A 256 -14.72 -7.10 16.31
N ILE A 257 -15.49 -7.64 15.37
CA ILE A 257 -15.53 -7.15 13.98
C ILE A 257 -16.05 -5.72 13.95
N ILE A 258 -15.42 -4.87 13.16
CA ILE A 258 -15.90 -3.51 12.91
C ILE A 258 -17.25 -3.59 12.17
N PRO A 259 -18.35 -2.99 12.71
CA PRO A 259 -19.64 -2.96 12.04
C PRO A 259 -19.54 -2.29 10.66
N GLY A 260 -20.24 -2.84 9.65
CA GLY A 260 -20.17 -2.33 8.27
C GLY A 260 -20.49 -0.84 8.14
N LYS A 261 -21.42 -0.32 8.97
CA LYS A 261 -21.78 1.12 9.02
C LYS A 261 -20.66 2.05 9.52
N MET A 262 -19.68 1.50 10.25
CA MET A 262 -18.51 2.23 10.77
C MET A 262 -17.27 2.02 9.90
N ALA A 263 -17.34 1.09 8.95
CA ALA A 263 -16.22 0.79 8.08
C ALA A 263 -16.01 1.90 7.04
N PHE A 264 -14.75 2.26 6.81
CA PHE A 264 -14.37 3.11 5.70
C PHE A 264 -14.50 2.31 4.39
N HIS A 265 -15.16 2.88 3.38
CA HIS A 265 -15.41 2.19 2.13
C HIS A 265 -14.33 2.45 1.09
N GLN A 266 -13.94 1.41 0.35
CA GLN A 266 -12.93 1.50 -0.73
C GLN A 266 -13.27 2.54 -1.82
N LYS A 267 -14.57 2.80 -2.05
CA LYS A 267 -15.03 3.77 -3.05
C LYS A 267 -14.91 5.22 -2.58
N ASP A 268 -14.67 5.45 -1.29
CA ASP A 268 -14.51 6.78 -0.72
C ASP A 268 -13.06 7.25 -0.86
N ALA A 269 -12.88 8.51 -1.21
CA ALA A 269 -11.57 9.14 -1.16
C ALA A 269 -11.35 9.72 0.25
N PHE A 270 -10.25 9.35 0.89
CA PHE A 270 -9.99 9.76 2.27
C PHE A 270 -9.96 11.28 2.43
N TYR A 271 -9.32 12.00 1.50
CA TYR A 271 -9.25 13.46 1.52
C TYR A 271 -10.62 14.15 1.43
N ASP A 272 -11.67 13.49 0.91
CA ASP A 272 -13.04 14.03 0.89
C ASP A 272 -13.77 13.79 2.22
N LYS A 273 -13.37 12.78 2.98
CA LYS A 273 -14.07 12.27 4.17
C LYS A 273 -13.41 12.63 5.49
N VAL A 274 -12.16 13.04 5.48
CA VAL A 274 -11.35 13.21 6.68
C VAL A 274 -11.98 14.19 7.70
N ASP A 275 -12.69 15.21 7.22
CA ASP A 275 -13.33 16.21 8.09
C ASP A 275 -14.51 15.62 8.91
N GLU A 276 -15.10 14.49 8.46
CA GLU A 276 -16.14 13.76 9.21
C GLU A 276 -15.58 13.15 10.52
N TYR A 277 -14.26 13.03 10.63
CA TYR A 277 -13.54 12.41 11.75
C TYR A 277 -12.73 13.42 12.58
N TRP A 278 -13.01 14.72 12.45
CA TRP A 278 -12.26 15.77 13.11
C TRP A 278 -12.27 15.63 14.64
N SER A 279 -11.09 15.83 15.28
CA SER A 279 -10.93 15.86 16.74
C SER A 279 -9.83 16.84 17.14
N GLU A 280 -10.11 17.78 18.05
CA GLU A 280 -9.14 18.77 18.52
C GLU A 280 -8.10 18.20 19.48
N ASP A 281 -8.48 17.27 20.36
CA ASP A 281 -7.71 16.89 21.57
C ASP A 281 -6.63 15.83 21.35
N PHE A 282 -6.21 15.56 20.11
CA PHE A 282 -5.63 14.25 19.82
C PHE A 282 -4.16 14.24 19.40
N TRP A 283 -3.58 15.37 19.03
CA TRP A 283 -2.43 15.35 18.13
C TRP A 283 -1.06 15.55 18.77
N ASP A 284 -0.96 15.86 20.06
CA ASP A 284 0.34 16.18 20.70
C ASP A 284 1.25 14.96 20.88
N SER A 285 0.71 13.73 20.86
CA SER A 285 1.45 12.48 21.07
C SER A 285 1.60 11.57 19.82
N TYR A 286 1.05 11.94 18.67
CA TYR A 286 0.92 11.05 17.50
C TYR A 286 1.64 11.50 16.23
N ASN A 287 2.83 12.07 16.32
CA ASN A 287 3.74 12.22 15.15
C ASN A 287 4.57 10.94 14.97
N ILE A 288 3.91 9.83 14.63
CA ILE A 288 4.54 8.49 14.59
C ILE A 288 5.35 8.29 13.31
N ILE A 289 4.94 8.90 12.19
CA ILE A 289 5.75 8.95 10.97
C ILE A 289 6.46 10.28 10.96
N GLU A 290 7.78 10.28 11.13
CA GLU A 290 8.58 11.51 11.08
C GLU A 290 8.36 12.21 9.73
N PRO A 291 7.93 13.47 9.73
CA PRO A 291 7.78 14.22 8.49
C PRO A 291 9.18 14.52 7.93
N THR A 292 9.28 14.48 6.59
CA THR A 292 10.48 15.02 5.93
C THR A 292 10.54 16.54 6.14
N GLU A 293 11.74 17.14 6.11
CA GLU A 293 11.91 18.60 6.23
C GLU A 293 11.01 19.38 5.25
N SER A 294 10.83 18.89 4.04
CA SER A 294 9.90 19.48 3.05
C SER A 294 8.44 19.40 3.48
N LEU A 295 8.05 18.34 4.19
CA LEU A 295 6.69 18.18 4.71
C LEU A 295 6.45 19.08 5.92
N GLU A 296 7.41 19.23 6.84
CA GLU A 296 7.33 20.17 7.96
C GLU A 296 7.16 21.61 7.49
N ASN A 297 7.97 22.03 6.53
CA ASN A 297 7.87 23.35 5.90
C ASN A 297 6.50 23.55 5.22
N ALA A 298 5.92 22.51 4.60
CA ALA A 298 4.60 22.57 4.01
C ALA A 298 3.51 22.69 5.09
N VAL A 299 3.60 21.95 6.19
CA VAL A 299 2.68 22.04 7.32
C VAL A 299 2.66 23.47 7.88
N HIS A 300 3.83 24.07 8.10
CA HIS A 300 3.93 25.47 8.55
C HIS A 300 3.28 26.46 7.58
N LYS A 301 3.50 26.30 6.28
CA LYS A 301 2.90 27.15 5.24
C LYS A 301 1.39 27.01 5.18
N LEU A 302 0.87 25.79 5.24
CA LEU A 302 -0.56 25.52 5.19
C LEU A 302 -1.28 26.02 6.45
N LYS A 303 -0.69 25.84 7.64
CA LYS A 303 -1.22 26.39 8.91
C LYS A 303 -1.29 27.91 8.90
N LYS A 304 -0.32 28.62 8.29
CA LYS A 304 -0.38 30.09 8.13
C LYS A 304 -1.48 30.54 7.16
N GLN A 305 -1.89 29.72 6.22
CA GLN A 305 -2.97 30.05 5.26
C GLN A 305 -4.36 29.77 5.84
N SER A 306 -4.47 28.93 6.86
CA SER A 306 -5.74 28.56 7.51
C SER A 306 -6.11 29.46 8.70
N ARG A 307 -5.22 30.37 9.11
CA ARG A 307 -5.48 31.48 10.06
C ARG A 307 -5.86 32.75 9.29
#